data_2441d86594fccac1a88a550d0f6a28b0
#
_entry.id   2441d86594fccac1a88a550d0f6a28b0
#
_cell.length_a   1.000
_cell.length_b   1.000
_cell.length_c   1.000
_cell.angle_alpha   90.00
_cell.angle_beta   90.00
_cell.angle_gamma   90.00
#
_symmetry.space_group_name_H-M   'P 1'
#
loop_
_entity.id
_entity.type
_entity.pdbx_description
1 polymer ?
#
loop_
_entity_poly.entity_id
_entity_poly.type
_entity_poly.pdbx_seq_one_letter_code
_entity_poly.pdbx_strand_id
1 'polypeptide(L)'
;METCDLNLWMVGDILLKADKMSMANSLELRVPFLDRKVFELASHIPTKCKVNANQTKIAMRGAAEKTIPAKTADKKKLGFPVPIRVWLKEDKYYNIVKNKFTSPQSAQFFHTDKLVQLLDDHRAGKYDYSRKIWTVFSFLVWYDVYFSDNV
;
A
#
# COMPACT_ATOMS: atom_id res chain seq x y z
N MET A 1 10.57 -0.86 15.23
CA MET A 1 9.90 -0.73 13.92
C MET A 1 9.33 -2.05 13.43
N GLU A 2 10.14 -3.12 13.28
CA GLU A 2 9.64 -4.45 12.84
C GLU A 2 8.48 -5.00 13.68
N THR A 3 8.48 -4.80 15.00
CA THR A 3 7.39 -5.24 15.90
C THR A 3 6.06 -4.55 15.59
N CYS A 4 6.09 -3.24 15.31
CA CYS A 4 4.88 -2.50 14.92
C CYS A 4 4.38 -2.98 13.55
N ASP A 5 5.30 -3.20 12.60
CA ASP A 5 4.93 -3.68 11.27
C ASP A 5 4.27 -5.07 11.34
N LEU A 6 4.77 -5.98 12.18
CA LEU A 6 4.22 -7.31 12.34
C LEU A 6 2.85 -7.31 13.04
N ASN A 7 2.68 -6.52 14.08
CA ASN A 7 1.46 -6.58 14.92
C ASN A 7 0.34 -5.65 14.47
N LEU A 8 0.65 -4.59 13.73
CA LEU A 8 -0.34 -3.60 13.29
C LEU A 8 -0.51 -3.63 11.78
N TRP A 9 0.53 -3.30 11.03
CA TRP A 9 0.42 -3.13 9.59
C TRP A 9 0.25 -4.45 8.83
N MET A 10 1.02 -5.48 9.21
CA MET A 10 0.91 -6.78 8.56
C MET A 10 -0.49 -7.38 8.74
N VAL A 11 -1.01 -7.36 9.96
CA VAL A 11 -2.33 -7.94 10.28
C VAL A 11 -3.46 -7.06 9.76
N GLY A 12 -3.41 -5.75 10.06
CA GLY A 12 -4.51 -4.81 9.80
C GLY A 12 -4.64 -4.34 8.34
N ASP A 13 -3.56 -4.44 7.54
CA ASP A 13 -3.58 -4.03 6.14
C ASP A 13 -3.20 -5.17 5.19
N ILE A 14 -1.97 -5.66 5.28
CA ILE A 14 -1.43 -6.56 4.23
C ILE A 14 -2.18 -7.89 4.19
N LEU A 15 -2.30 -8.58 5.32
CA LEU A 15 -2.96 -9.90 5.37
C LEU A 15 -4.46 -9.79 5.20
N LEU A 16 -5.08 -8.81 5.85
CA LEU A 16 -6.52 -8.57 5.72
C LEU A 16 -6.93 -8.28 4.27
N LYS A 17 -6.19 -7.42 3.60
CA LYS A 17 -6.42 -7.11 2.18
C LYS A 17 -6.16 -8.33 1.29
N ALA A 18 -5.04 -9.01 1.51
CA ALA A 18 -4.68 -10.21 0.73
C ALA A 18 -5.76 -11.27 0.84
N ASP A 19 -6.23 -11.58 2.05
CA ASP A 19 -7.30 -12.55 2.30
C ASP A 19 -8.61 -12.13 1.65
N LYS A 20 -9.13 -10.94 1.95
CA LYS A 20 -10.40 -10.46 1.40
C LYS A 20 -10.42 -10.42 -0.13
N MET A 21 -9.33 -9.96 -0.76
CA MET A 21 -9.27 -9.84 -2.22
C MET A 21 -9.12 -11.20 -2.90
N SER A 22 -8.33 -12.11 -2.35
CA SER A 22 -8.16 -13.44 -2.90
C SER A 22 -9.42 -14.29 -2.71
N MET A 23 -10.03 -14.27 -1.52
CA MET A 23 -11.25 -15.02 -1.23
C MET A 23 -12.46 -14.51 -2.02
N ALA A 24 -12.55 -13.21 -2.29
CA ALA A 24 -13.58 -12.66 -3.19
C ALA A 24 -13.50 -13.22 -4.62
N ASN A 25 -12.36 -13.79 -5.00
CA ASN A 25 -12.15 -14.45 -6.29
C ASN A 25 -11.95 -15.97 -6.15
N SER A 26 -12.37 -16.56 -5.05
CA SER A 26 -12.26 -18.00 -4.75
C SER A 26 -10.81 -18.53 -4.84
N LEU A 27 -9.84 -17.68 -4.53
CA LEU A 27 -8.42 -18.02 -4.54
C LEU A 27 -7.89 -18.13 -3.10
N GLU A 28 -7.40 -19.29 -2.70
CA GLU A 28 -6.76 -19.46 -1.41
C GLU A 28 -5.30 -19.02 -1.45
N LEU A 29 -4.97 -17.97 -0.69
CA LEU A 29 -3.62 -17.45 -0.56
C LEU A 29 -2.90 -18.06 0.65
N ARG A 30 -1.71 -18.62 0.44
CA ARG A 30 -0.84 -19.12 1.50
C ARG A 30 0.40 -18.20 1.62
N VAL A 31 0.85 -18.00 2.86
CA VAL A 31 1.95 -17.08 3.20
C VAL A 31 3.08 -17.82 3.96
N PRO A 32 3.86 -18.69 3.29
CA PRO A 32 4.81 -19.60 3.94
C PRO A 32 5.88 -18.87 4.77
N PHE A 33 6.24 -17.63 4.44
CA PHE A 33 7.21 -16.85 5.22
C PHE A 33 6.66 -16.33 6.56
N LEU A 34 5.36 -16.45 6.80
CA LEU A 34 4.72 -16.13 8.09
C LEU A 34 4.45 -17.37 8.94
N ASP A 35 4.93 -18.54 8.51
CA ASP A 35 4.90 -19.74 9.34
C ASP A 35 5.66 -19.51 10.65
N ARG A 36 5.10 -20.05 11.76
CA ARG A 36 5.66 -19.85 13.10
C ARG A 36 7.11 -20.32 13.22
N LYS A 37 7.45 -21.46 12.60
CA LYS A 37 8.83 -22.01 12.66
C LYS A 37 9.79 -21.15 11.87
N VAL A 38 9.35 -20.63 10.72
CA VAL A 38 10.14 -19.69 9.90
C VAL A 38 10.37 -18.40 10.68
N PHE A 39 9.35 -17.89 11.35
CA PHE A 39 9.45 -16.66 12.16
C PHE A 39 10.39 -16.87 13.36
N GLU A 40 10.28 -18.00 14.06
CA GLU A 40 11.15 -18.34 15.17
C GLU A 40 12.63 -18.37 14.74
N LEU A 41 12.94 -19.06 13.64
CA LEU A 41 14.28 -19.06 13.08
C LEU A 41 14.73 -17.63 12.68
N ALA A 42 13.89 -16.89 12.00
CA ALA A 42 14.21 -15.54 11.55
C ALA A 42 14.44 -14.55 12.69
N SER A 43 13.76 -14.74 13.84
CA SER A 43 13.95 -13.90 15.02
C SER A 43 15.34 -14.01 15.61
N HIS A 44 15.97 -15.19 15.52
CA HIS A 44 17.31 -15.48 16.01
C HIS A 44 18.44 -15.03 15.07
N ILE A 45 18.12 -14.69 13.81
CA ILE A 45 19.13 -14.19 12.86
C ILE A 45 19.63 -12.80 13.31
N PRO A 46 20.94 -12.60 13.49
CA PRO A 46 21.51 -11.29 13.85
C PRO A 46 21.17 -10.20 12.83
N THR A 47 20.96 -8.97 13.27
CA THR A 47 20.59 -7.83 12.41
C THR A 47 21.54 -7.65 11.23
N LYS A 48 22.85 -7.81 11.45
CA LYS A 48 23.88 -7.73 10.39
C LYS A 48 23.69 -8.72 9.27
N CYS A 49 23.02 -9.86 9.51
CA CYS A 49 22.66 -10.86 8.51
C CYS A 49 21.28 -10.62 7.89
N LYS A 50 20.50 -9.69 8.43
CA LYS A 50 19.19 -9.29 7.86
C LYS A 50 19.33 -8.09 6.94
N VAL A 51 20.12 -7.07 7.38
CA VAL A 51 20.23 -5.77 6.72
C VAL A 51 21.57 -5.12 6.99
N ASN A 52 22.10 -4.40 6.01
CA ASN A 52 23.22 -3.47 6.15
C ASN A 52 22.94 -2.18 5.36
N ALA A 53 23.90 -1.25 5.28
CA ALA A 53 23.75 0.03 4.60
C ALA A 53 23.37 -0.11 3.09
N ASN A 54 23.80 -1.19 2.46
CA ASN A 54 23.69 -1.38 1.00
C ASN A 54 22.63 -2.41 0.60
N GLN A 55 22.24 -3.33 1.51
CA GLN A 55 21.47 -4.50 1.16
C GLN A 55 20.47 -4.87 2.27
N THR A 56 19.30 -5.30 1.86
CA THR A 56 18.26 -5.89 2.73
C THR A 56 18.05 -7.37 2.40
N LYS A 57 17.49 -8.13 3.34
CA LYS A 57 17.19 -9.56 3.18
C LYS A 57 18.45 -10.42 2.92
N ILE A 58 19.58 -10.09 3.51
CA ILE A 58 20.89 -10.69 3.23
C ILE A 58 20.86 -12.20 3.36
N ALA A 59 20.43 -12.74 4.51
CA ALA A 59 20.36 -14.19 4.75
C ALA A 59 19.44 -14.90 3.75
N MET A 60 18.29 -14.29 3.43
CA MET A 60 17.34 -14.84 2.47
C MET A 60 17.90 -14.86 1.06
N ARG A 61 18.60 -13.81 0.65
CA ARG A 61 19.28 -13.73 -0.67
C ARG A 61 20.36 -14.78 -0.79
N GLY A 62 21.23 -14.90 0.22
CA GLY A 62 22.27 -15.90 0.24
C GLY A 62 21.75 -17.34 0.23
N ALA A 63 20.59 -17.61 0.84
CA ALA A 63 19.92 -18.91 0.71
C ALA A 63 19.34 -19.11 -0.70
N ALA A 64 18.72 -18.07 -1.27
CA ALA A 64 18.09 -18.09 -2.59
C ALA A 64 19.10 -18.35 -3.72
N GLU A 65 20.30 -17.80 -3.65
CA GLU A 65 21.37 -18.00 -4.63
C GLU A 65 21.73 -19.46 -4.85
N LYS A 66 21.48 -20.32 -3.85
CA LYS A 66 21.75 -21.76 -3.92
C LYS A 66 20.64 -22.55 -4.62
N THR A 67 19.46 -21.96 -4.79
CA THR A 67 18.25 -22.70 -5.20
C THR A 67 17.57 -22.10 -6.42
N ILE A 68 17.75 -20.79 -6.68
CA ILE A 68 17.12 -20.09 -7.81
C ILE A 68 18.17 -19.33 -8.63
N PRO A 69 17.86 -18.99 -9.90
CA PRO A 69 18.81 -18.27 -10.75
C PRO A 69 19.27 -16.95 -10.12
N ALA A 70 20.56 -16.63 -10.21
CA ALA A 70 21.18 -15.45 -9.62
C ALA A 70 20.47 -14.14 -9.98
N LYS A 71 20.01 -13.99 -11.24
CA LYS A 71 19.21 -12.83 -11.69
C LYS A 71 17.95 -12.61 -10.85
N THR A 72 17.35 -13.68 -10.31
CA THR A 72 16.15 -13.61 -9.46
C THR A 72 16.53 -13.37 -8.01
N ALA A 73 17.57 -14.06 -7.51
CA ALA A 73 18.04 -13.91 -6.13
C ALA A 73 18.51 -12.47 -5.83
N ASP A 74 19.17 -11.85 -6.81
CA ASP A 74 19.77 -10.51 -6.70
C ASP A 74 18.86 -9.36 -7.11
N LYS A 75 17.64 -9.67 -7.53
CA LYS A 75 16.67 -8.68 -8.00
C LYS A 75 16.42 -7.60 -6.93
N LYS A 76 16.55 -6.33 -7.34
CA LYS A 76 16.20 -5.20 -6.46
C LYS A 76 14.75 -5.30 -6.00
N LYS A 77 14.51 -4.95 -4.73
CA LYS A 77 13.14 -4.89 -4.20
C LYS A 77 12.35 -3.87 -5.02
N LEU A 78 11.34 -4.35 -5.71
CA LEU A 78 10.26 -3.54 -6.26
C LEU A 78 9.11 -3.56 -5.27
N GLY A 79 8.53 -2.39 -4.94
CA GLY A 79 7.26 -2.34 -4.21
C GLY A 79 6.12 -2.84 -5.11
N PHE A 80 4.88 -2.66 -4.64
CA PHE A 80 3.67 -2.83 -5.46
C PHE A 80 3.21 -1.43 -5.91
N PRO A 81 3.84 -0.83 -6.94
CA PRO A 81 3.46 0.49 -7.40
C PRO A 81 2.10 0.41 -8.08
N VAL A 82 1.09 0.96 -7.43
CA VAL A 82 -0.19 1.23 -8.08
C VAL A 82 -0.04 2.55 -8.83
N PRO A 83 -0.40 2.62 -10.12
CA PRO A 83 -0.16 3.80 -10.95
C PRO A 83 -1.17 4.93 -10.69
N ILE A 84 -1.52 5.19 -9.43
CA ILE A 84 -2.46 6.23 -9.00
C ILE A 84 -2.06 7.60 -9.57
N ARG A 85 -0.76 7.88 -9.61
CA ARG A 85 -0.22 9.12 -10.19
C ARG A 85 -0.63 9.33 -11.64
N VAL A 86 -0.74 8.24 -12.41
CA VAL A 86 -1.15 8.29 -13.81
C VAL A 86 -2.66 8.34 -13.92
N TRP A 87 -3.35 7.47 -13.21
CA TRP A 87 -4.82 7.37 -13.25
C TRP A 87 -5.51 8.69 -12.88
N LEU A 88 -5.03 9.41 -11.87
CA LEU A 88 -5.60 10.69 -11.47
C LEU A 88 -5.53 11.80 -12.54
N LYS A 89 -4.79 11.58 -13.63
CA LYS A 89 -4.74 12.47 -14.78
C LYS A 89 -5.80 12.14 -15.85
N GLU A 90 -6.33 10.92 -15.82
CA GLU A 90 -7.38 10.46 -16.73
C GLU A 90 -8.74 11.03 -16.31
N ASP A 91 -9.56 11.44 -17.27
CA ASP A 91 -10.87 12.06 -17.03
C ASP A 91 -11.77 11.23 -16.11
N LYS A 92 -11.79 9.92 -16.30
CA LYS A 92 -12.58 8.99 -15.51
C LYS A 92 -12.29 9.10 -14.02
N TYR A 93 -11.02 8.93 -13.64
CA TYR A 93 -10.62 8.92 -12.23
C TYR A 93 -10.56 10.31 -11.63
N TYR A 94 -10.15 11.31 -12.40
CA TYR A 94 -10.21 12.70 -12.02
C TYR A 94 -11.63 13.09 -11.59
N ASN A 95 -12.66 12.80 -12.42
CA ASN A 95 -14.05 13.15 -12.14
C ASN A 95 -14.59 12.43 -10.89
N ILE A 96 -14.25 11.15 -10.70
CA ILE A 96 -14.63 10.40 -9.50
C ILE A 96 -14.10 11.10 -8.25
N VAL A 97 -12.82 11.44 -8.24
CA VAL A 97 -12.18 12.09 -7.08
C VAL A 97 -12.73 13.51 -6.89
N LYS A 98 -12.90 14.27 -7.96
CA LYS A 98 -13.45 15.63 -7.91
C LYS A 98 -14.85 15.66 -7.31
N ASN A 99 -15.74 14.78 -7.76
CA ASN A 99 -17.09 14.65 -7.22
C ASN A 99 -17.08 14.35 -5.72
N LYS A 100 -16.16 13.46 -5.27
CA LYS A 100 -15.99 13.18 -3.85
C LYS A 100 -15.46 14.38 -3.07
N PHE A 101 -14.49 15.11 -3.61
CA PHE A 101 -13.89 16.29 -2.98
C PHE A 101 -14.86 17.46 -2.85
N THR A 102 -15.85 17.57 -3.75
CA THR A 102 -16.89 18.61 -3.72
C THR A 102 -18.17 18.17 -3.01
N SER A 103 -18.19 16.98 -2.41
CA SER A 103 -19.37 16.46 -1.69
C SER A 103 -19.62 17.23 -0.38
N PRO A 104 -20.88 17.28 0.11
CA PRO A 104 -21.21 17.87 1.42
C PRO A 104 -20.40 17.25 2.57
N GLN A 105 -20.14 15.95 2.51
CA GLN A 105 -19.34 15.24 3.51
C GLN A 105 -17.90 15.76 3.54
N SER A 106 -17.30 16.02 2.35
CA SER A 106 -15.97 16.58 2.26
C SER A 106 -15.88 17.96 2.92
N ALA A 107 -16.88 18.80 2.73
CA ALA A 107 -16.94 20.14 3.29
C ALA A 107 -16.96 20.18 4.83
N GLN A 108 -17.35 19.08 5.49
CA GLN A 108 -17.33 18.98 6.96
C GLN A 108 -15.88 18.89 7.51
N PHE A 109 -14.94 18.38 6.74
CA PHE A 109 -13.58 18.07 7.20
C PHE A 109 -12.52 18.90 6.51
N PHE A 110 -12.78 19.35 5.29
CA PHE A 110 -11.77 19.95 4.43
C PHE A 110 -12.28 21.21 3.71
N HIS A 111 -11.35 22.07 3.33
CA HIS A 111 -11.60 23.12 2.37
C HIS A 111 -11.65 22.52 0.96
N THR A 112 -12.85 22.36 0.41
CA THR A 112 -13.09 21.67 -0.87
C THR A 112 -12.39 22.32 -2.05
N ASP A 113 -12.32 23.64 -2.10
CA ASP A 113 -11.58 24.44 -3.08
C ASP A 113 -10.09 24.09 -3.09
N LYS A 114 -9.46 23.93 -1.91
CA LYS A 114 -8.06 23.51 -1.80
C LYS A 114 -7.84 22.07 -2.27
N LEU A 115 -8.80 21.18 -2.01
CA LEU A 115 -8.71 19.80 -2.48
C LEU A 115 -8.81 19.73 -4.02
N VAL A 116 -9.73 20.49 -4.60
CA VAL A 116 -9.85 20.58 -6.07
C VAL A 116 -8.58 21.17 -6.67
N GLN A 117 -8.03 22.22 -6.05
CA GLN A 117 -6.77 22.81 -6.50
C GLN A 117 -5.60 21.80 -6.50
N LEU A 118 -5.48 20.96 -5.43
CA LEU A 118 -4.47 19.89 -5.39
C LEU A 118 -4.66 18.89 -6.53
N LEU A 119 -5.90 18.53 -6.84
CA LEU A 119 -6.23 17.60 -7.91
C LEU A 119 -5.92 18.21 -9.29
N ASP A 120 -6.27 19.48 -9.52
CA ASP A 120 -6.00 20.20 -10.75
C ASP A 120 -4.50 20.38 -11.00
N ASP A 121 -3.74 20.76 -9.97
CA ASP A 121 -2.29 20.92 -10.07
C ASP A 121 -1.59 19.58 -10.34
N HIS A 122 -2.09 18.49 -9.75
CA HIS A 122 -1.59 17.15 -10.05
C HIS A 122 -1.88 16.75 -11.50
N ARG A 123 -3.11 16.98 -11.98
CA ARG A 123 -3.53 16.68 -13.35
C ARG A 123 -2.73 17.47 -14.37
N ALA A 124 -2.50 18.76 -14.10
CA ALA A 124 -1.68 19.65 -14.93
C ALA A 124 -0.19 19.30 -14.93
N GLY A 125 0.24 18.37 -14.03
CA GLY A 125 1.64 17.97 -13.92
C GLY A 125 2.55 18.96 -13.21
N LYS A 126 2.00 19.97 -12.52
CA LYS A 126 2.80 20.93 -11.76
C LYS A 126 3.54 20.27 -10.61
N TYR A 127 2.85 19.36 -9.87
CA TYR A 127 3.40 18.62 -8.75
C TYR A 127 2.78 17.23 -8.65
N ASP A 128 3.50 16.26 -8.04
CA ASP A 128 2.94 14.96 -7.72
C ASP A 128 2.26 14.99 -6.35
N TYR A 129 0.96 15.22 -6.35
CA TYR A 129 0.11 15.17 -5.17
C TYR A 129 -0.65 13.84 -5.02
N SER A 130 -0.34 12.83 -5.81
CA SER A 130 -1.10 11.57 -5.87
C SER A 130 -1.32 10.93 -4.49
N ARG A 131 -0.30 10.90 -3.63
CA ARG A 131 -0.42 10.35 -2.27
C ARG A 131 -1.37 11.14 -1.39
N LYS A 132 -1.28 12.48 -1.41
CA LYS A 132 -2.17 13.34 -0.63
C LYS A 132 -3.61 13.20 -1.07
N ILE A 133 -3.84 13.24 -2.39
CA ILE A 133 -5.15 13.03 -3.00
C ILE A 133 -5.73 11.68 -2.60
N TRP A 134 -4.94 10.62 -2.72
CA TRP A 134 -5.37 9.27 -2.37
C TRP A 134 -5.73 9.13 -0.89
N THR A 135 -4.94 9.70 0.01
CA THR A 135 -5.22 9.65 1.45
C THR A 135 -6.56 10.30 1.79
N VAL A 136 -6.81 11.52 1.27
CA VAL A 136 -8.07 12.22 1.51
C VAL A 136 -9.24 11.50 0.85
N PHE A 137 -9.09 11.04 -0.37
CA PHE A 137 -10.11 10.28 -1.09
C PHE A 137 -10.49 9.00 -0.34
N SER A 138 -9.50 8.22 0.11
CA SER A 138 -9.74 6.99 0.86
C SER A 138 -10.45 7.25 2.19
N PHE A 139 -10.10 8.33 2.89
CA PHE A 139 -10.80 8.75 4.11
C PHE A 139 -12.27 9.08 3.82
N LEU A 140 -12.55 9.84 2.77
CA LEU A 140 -13.93 10.22 2.43
C LEU A 140 -14.77 9.02 1.98
N VAL A 141 -14.19 8.07 1.26
CA VAL A 141 -14.87 6.81 0.90
C VAL A 141 -15.15 5.97 2.14
N TRP A 142 -14.17 5.84 3.03
CA TRP A 142 -14.35 5.15 4.30
C TRP A 142 -15.45 5.81 5.14
N TYR A 143 -15.43 7.14 5.25
CA TYR A 143 -16.46 7.88 6.01
C TYR A 143 -17.85 7.63 5.47
N ASP A 144 -18.04 7.63 4.16
CA ASP A 144 -19.35 7.33 3.55
C ASP A 144 -19.83 5.92 3.90
N VAL A 145 -18.93 4.93 3.86
CA VAL A 145 -19.31 3.53 4.12
C VAL A 145 -19.75 3.31 5.57
N TYR A 146 -19.15 4.03 6.52
CA TYR A 146 -19.36 3.73 7.94
C TYR A 146 -20.20 4.77 8.69
N PHE A 147 -20.37 5.98 8.14
CA PHE A 147 -20.99 7.11 8.87
C PHE A 147 -22.03 7.88 8.06
N SER A 148 -22.21 7.57 6.77
CA SER A 148 -23.31 8.16 6.01
C SER A 148 -24.53 7.26 6.11
N ASP A 149 -25.68 7.82 6.48
CA ASP A 149 -26.97 7.12 6.68
C ASP A 149 -27.60 6.55 5.37
N ASN A 150 -26.81 6.37 4.33
CA ASN A 150 -27.21 5.85 3.02
C ASN A 150 -26.77 4.38 2.87
N VAL A 151 -27.22 3.49 3.75
CA VAL A 151 -27.29 2.05 3.51
C VAL A 151 -28.75 1.61 3.58
#